data_c2b21471f1cf78f21567bae7a5da1b4b
#
_entry.id   c2b21471f1cf78f21567bae7a5da1b4b
#
_cell.length_a   1.000
_cell.length_b   1.000
_cell.length_c   1.000
_cell.angle_alpha   90.00
_cell.angle_beta   90.00
_cell.angle_gamma   90.00
#
_symmetry.space_group_name_H-M   'P 1'
#
loop_
_entity.id
_entity.type
_entity.pdbx_description
1 polymer ?
#
loop_
_entity_poly.entity_id
_entity_poly.type
_entity_poly.pdbx_seq_one_letter_code
_entity_poly.pdbx_strand_id
1 'polypeptide(L)'
;MRLSEADPSSLTDEQIDQLLFYTDTESVRTCDVAVLLGTAPKYAIHRAQIGALFYSLGGAERMIVTGAAVTDPTVTECEVMRRELVAQGVPQAAIIDEPHATTTVENMVYSLGAMSTFCDVTRIRRVTVI
;
A
#
# COMPACT_ATOMS: atom_id res chain seq x y z
N MET A 1 18.43 -2.21 21.53
CA MET A 1 19.44 -2.50 20.48
C MET A 1 19.02 -1.72 19.22
N ARG A 2 19.92 -0.98 18.63
CA ARG A 2 19.67 -0.37 17.32
C ARG A 2 20.01 -1.40 16.26
N LEU A 3 19.17 -1.55 15.22
CA LEU A 3 19.42 -2.47 14.11
C LEU A 3 20.76 -2.24 13.41
N SER A 4 21.24 -0.99 13.39
CA SER A 4 22.55 -0.63 12.84
C SER A 4 23.76 -1.14 13.64
N GLU A 5 23.51 -1.61 14.85
CA GLU A 5 24.55 -2.11 15.79
C GLU A 5 24.46 -3.62 15.99
N ALA A 6 23.46 -4.27 15.38
CA ALA A 6 23.26 -5.71 15.49
C ALA A 6 24.21 -6.45 14.52
N ASP A 7 24.92 -7.42 15.04
CA ASP A 7 25.63 -8.39 14.20
C ASP A 7 24.60 -9.37 13.63
N PRO A 8 24.38 -9.42 12.30
CA PRO A 8 23.41 -10.30 11.68
C PRO A 8 23.60 -11.78 12.04
N SER A 9 24.84 -12.19 12.29
CA SER A 9 25.16 -13.59 12.63
C SER A 9 24.80 -13.98 14.07
N SER A 10 24.50 -13.00 14.91
CA SER A 10 24.13 -13.20 16.33
C SER A 10 22.60 -13.17 16.56
N LEU A 11 21.81 -12.90 15.52
CA LEU A 11 20.36 -12.88 15.64
C LEU A 11 19.81 -14.30 15.79
N THR A 12 18.91 -14.48 16.74
CA THR A 12 18.14 -15.72 16.86
C THR A 12 17.02 -15.77 15.82
N ASP A 13 16.54 -16.97 15.49
CA ASP A 13 15.40 -17.14 14.59
C ASP A 13 14.17 -16.35 15.04
N GLU A 14 13.89 -16.31 16.34
CA GLU A 14 12.80 -15.53 16.92
C GLU A 14 12.98 -14.01 16.72
N GLN A 15 14.21 -13.52 16.84
CA GLN A 15 14.52 -12.11 16.56
C GLN A 15 14.41 -11.79 15.07
N ILE A 16 14.81 -12.71 14.21
CA ILE A 16 14.65 -12.60 12.76
C ILE A 16 13.16 -12.56 12.41
N ASP A 17 12.36 -13.45 12.96
CA ASP A 17 10.91 -13.48 12.75
C ASP A 17 10.26 -12.19 13.24
N GLN A 18 10.64 -11.68 14.40
CA GLN A 18 10.14 -10.39 14.88
C GLN A 18 10.53 -9.22 13.98
N LEU A 19 11.73 -9.22 13.39
CA LEU A 19 12.19 -8.17 12.50
C LEU A 19 11.51 -8.19 11.14
N LEU A 20 11.27 -9.40 10.59
CA LEU A 20 10.73 -9.57 9.25
C LEU A 20 9.20 -9.65 9.22
N PHE A 21 8.60 -10.22 10.25
CA PHE A 21 7.19 -10.60 10.26
C PHE A 21 6.44 -10.07 11.48
N TYR A 22 7.04 -9.14 12.24
CA TYR A 22 6.30 -8.53 13.34
C TYR A 22 5.10 -7.79 12.78
N THR A 23 4.01 -8.49 12.76
CA THR A 23 2.68 -7.93 12.61
C THR A 23 2.07 -7.89 14.00
N ASP A 24 1.68 -6.71 14.46
CA ASP A 24 0.80 -6.58 15.62
C ASP A 24 -0.54 -7.24 15.22
N THR A 25 -0.61 -8.56 15.44
CA THR A 25 -1.75 -9.39 15.00
C THR A 25 -2.99 -9.18 15.86
N GLU A 26 -2.86 -8.47 16.97
CA GLU A 26 -3.98 -8.27 17.90
C GLU A 26 -4.90 -7.11 17.51
N SER A 27 -4.45 -6.19 16.65
CA SER A 27 -5.31 -5.13 16.11
C SER A 27 -4.79 -4.60 14.78
N VAL A 28 -5.66 -4.52 13.79
CA VAL A 28 -5.39 -3.72 12.58
C VAL A 28 -5.27 -2.26 13.02
N ARG A 29 -4.05 -1.72 12.98
CA ARG A 29 -3.84 -0.31 13.27
C ARG A 29 -4.45 0.52 12.15
N THR A 30 -5.41 1.35 12.47
CA THR A 30 -5.98 2.29 11.53
C THR A 30 -4.92 3.29 11.06
N CYS A 31 -4.91 3.58 9.77
CA CYS A 31 -4.14 4.64 9.16
C CYS A 31 -5.04 5.64 8.44
N ASP A 32 -4.51 6.81 8.15
CA ASP A 32 -5.28 7.84 7.45
C ASP A 32 -5.46 7.50 5.97
N VAL A 33 -4.43 6.89 5.38
CA VAL A 33 -4.40 6.50 3.96
C VAL A 33 -3.61 5.20 3.80
N ALA A 34 -4.12 4.28 3.01
CA ALA A 34 -3.37 3.13 2.52
C ALA A 34 -2.92 3.38 1.07
N VAL A 35 -1.68 3.07 0.75
CA VAL A 35 -1.11 3.19 -0.59
C VAL A 35 -0.79 1.80 -1.14
N LEU A 36 -1.43 1.41 -2.23
CA LEU A 36 -1.14 0.20 -2.96
C LEU A 36 -0.17 0.52 -4.09
N LEU A 37 1.05 0.04 -3.96
CA LEU A 37 2.11 0.29 -4.95
C LEU A 37 1.87 -0.53 -6.22
N GLY A 38 2.11 0.09 -7.37
CA GLY A 38 2.05 -0.57 -8.67
C GLY A 38 2.98 -1.78 -8.75
N THR A 39 2.53 -2.79 -9.46
CA THR A 39 3.27 -4.02 -9.74
C THR A 39 2.64 -4.73 -10.94
N ALA A 40 3.33 -5.75 -11.48
CA ALA A 40 2.80 -6.52 -12.61
C ALA A 40 1.37 -7.01 -12.36
N PRO A 41 0.50 -7.04 -13.38
CA PRO A 41 -0.95 -7.24 -13.23
C PRO A 41 -1.35 -8.44 -12.37
N LYS A 42 -0.67 -9.58 -12.52
CA LYS A 42 -0.97 -10.78 -11.72
C LYS A 42 -0.75 -10.58 -10.21
N TYR A 43 0.23 -9.77 -9.83
CA TYR A 43 0.51 -9.45 -8.44
C TYR A 43 -0.34 -8.27 -7.96
N ALA A 44 -0.70 -7.36 -8.86
CA ALA A 44 -1.59 -6.24 -8.58
C ALA A 44 -2.96 -6.71 -8.08
N ILE A 45 -3.53 -7.76 -8.70
CA ILE A 45 -4.78 -8.38 -8.24
C ILE A 45 -4.65 -8.87 -6.80
N HIS A 46 -3.59 -9.63 -6.50
CA HIS A 46 -3.39 -10.17 -5.15
C HIS A 46 -3.17 -9.04 -4.11
N ARG A 47 -2.40 -8.02 -4.48
CA ARG A 47 -2.19 -6.83 -3.65
C ARG A 47 -3.50 -6.10 -3.36
N ALA A 48 -4.35 -5.95 -4.36
CA ALA A 48 -5.66 -5.33 -4.19
C ALA A 48 -6.59 -6.16 -3.27
N GLN A 49 -6.53 -7.48 -3.34
CA GLN A 49 -7.27 -8.35 -2.42
C GLN A 49 -6.84 -8.16 -0.97
N ILE A 50 -5.52 -8.04 -0.72
CA ILE A 50 -4.98 -7.71 0.62
C ILE A 50 -5.46 -6.32 1.04
N GLY A 51 -5.40 -5.33 0.14
CA GLY A 51 -5.89 -3.98 0.38
C GLY A 51 -7.37 -3.94 0.74
N ALA A 52 -8.20 -4.70 0.00
CA ALA A 52 -9.63 -4.79 0.28
C ALA A 52 -9.92 -5.41 1.66
N LEU A 53 -9.18 -6.45 2.03
CA LEU A 53 -9.28 -7.02 3.38
C LEU A 53 -8.89 -5.99 4.44
N PHE A 54 -7.79 -5.28 4.24
CA PHE A 54 -7.36 -4.21 5.15
C PHE A 54 -8.43 -3.13 5.31
N TYR A 55 -9.04 -2.70 4.21
CA TYR A 55 -10.15 -1.75 4.21
C TYR A 55 -11.36 -2.28 4.98
N SER A 56 -11.76 -3.54 4.74
CA SER A 56 -12.92 -4.16 5.37
C SER A 56 -12.78 -4.29 6.90
N LEU A 57 -11.54 -4.40 7.38
CA LEU A 57 -11.19 -4.41 8.80
C LEU A 57 -11.09 -3.01 9.42
N GLY A 58 -11.43 -1.97 8.66
CA GLY A 58 -11.35 -0.59 9.13
C GLY A 58 -9.93 -0.03 9.17
N GLY A 59 -8.99 -0.62 8.42
CA GLY A 59 -7.59 -0.24 8.42
C GLY A 59 -7.30 1.13 7.84
N ALA A 60 -8.08 1.58 6.85
CA ALA A 60 -8.01 2.91 6.26
C ALA A 60 -9.37 3.37 5.75
N GLU A 61 -9.61 4.68 5.77
CA GLU A 61 -10.82 5.27 5.16
C GLU A 61 -10.65 5.52 3.66
N ARG A 62 -9.42 5.70 3.21
CA ARG A 62 -9.07 5.98 1.82
C ARG A 62 -7.87 5.16 1.36
N MET A 63 -7.89 4.83 0.09
CA MET A 63 -6.85 4.03 -0.54
C MET A 63 -6.36 4.72 -1.80
N ILE A 64 -5.07 4.80 -1.99
CA ILE A 64 -4.45 5.24 -3.24
C ILE A 64 -3.96 4.00 -3.96
N VAL A 65 -4.32 3.88 -5.23
CA VAL A 65 -3.76 2.88 -6.14
C VAL A 65 -2.84 3.61 -7.12
N THR A 66 -1.59 3.21 -7.17
CA THR A 66 -0.58 3.89 -7.98
C THR A 66 0.08 2.93 -8.97
N GLY A 67 0.44 3.43 -10.14
CA GLY A 67 1.18 2.70 -11.16
C GLY A 67 0.64 2.88 -12.58
N ALA A 68 1.56 3.15 -13.51
CA ALA A 68 1.29 3.31 -14.92
C ALA A 68 1.16 1.95 -15.65
N ALA A 69 1.04 1.99 -16.96
CA ALA A 69 1.04 0.81 -17.84
C ALA A 69 2.49 0.36 -18.13
N VAL A 70 3.17 -0.17 -17.12
CA VAL A 70 4.58 -0.56 -17.24
C VAL A 70 4.75 -1.95 -17.84
N THR A 71 4.00 -2.92 -17.32
CA THR A 71 4.11 -4.33 -17.76
C THR A 71 3.18 -4.64 -18.93
N ASP A 72 1.97 -4.10 -18.90
CA ASP A 72 0.96 -4.23 -19.96
C ASP A 72 0.63 -2.82 -20.52
N PRO A 73 0.95 -2.53 -21.80
CA PRO A 73 0.72 -1.21 -22.35
C PRO A 73 -0.77 -0.86 -22.55
N THR A 74 -1.68 -1.84 -22.39
CA THR A 74 -3.12 -1.66 -22.60
C THR A 74 -3.88 -1.25 -21.34
N VAL A 75 -3.26 -1.44 -20.15
CA VAL A 75 -3.90 -1.19 -18.86
C VAL A 75 -2.87 -0.71 -17.84
N THR A 76 -3.23 0.29 -17.04
CA THR A 76 -2.38 0.71 -15.93
C THR A 76 -2.47 -0.27 -14.76
N GLU A 77 -1.39 -0.41 -14.02
CA GLU A 77 -1.37 -1.18 -12.77
C GLU A 77 -2.39 -0.63 -11.75
N CYS A 78 -2.51 0.71 -11.72
CA CYS A 78 -3.54 1.45 -10.99
C CYS A 78 -4.95 0.95 -11.33
N GLU A 79 -5.29 0.85 -12.62
CA GLU A 79 -6.62 0.42 -13.07
C GLU A 79 -6.92 -1.04 -12.69
N VAL A 80 -5.93 -1.93 -12.81
CA VAL A 80 -6.07 -3.34 -12.40
C VAL A 80 -6.41 -3.43 -10.91
N MET A 81 -5.67 -2.71 -10.05
CA MET A 81 -5.94 -2.71 -8.62
C MET A 81 -7.28 -2.09 -8.28
N ARG A 82 -7.65 -0.98 -8.93
CA ARG A 82 -8.96 -0.34 -8.73
C ARG A 82 -10.11 -1.29 -9.01
N ARG A 83 -10.08 -1.96 -10.16
CA ARG A 83 -11.13 -2.91 -10.55
C ARG A 83 -11.29 -4.02 -9.53
N GLU A 84 -10.18 -4.57 -9.05
CA GLU A 84 -10.21 -5.63 -8.04
C GLU A 84 -10.72 -5.12 -6.69
N LEU A 85 -10.28 -3.95 -6.22
CA LEU A 85 -10.78 -3.35 -4.99
C LEU A 85 -12.30 -3.17 -5.02
N VAL A 86 -12.84 -2.65 -6.13
CA VAL A 86 -14.29 -2.47 -6.31
C VAL A 86 -15.00 -3.81 -6.34
N ALA A 87 -14.44 -4.81 -7.04
CA ALA A 87 -14.99 -6.17 -7.06
C ALA A 87 -15.04 -6.82 -5.66
N GLN A 88 -14.11 -6.47 -4.78
CA GLN A 88 -14.06 -6.91 -3.39
C GLN A 88 -14.90 -6.05 -2.43
N GLY A 89 -15.64 -5.06 -2.94
CA GLY A 89 -16.59 -4.27 -2.17
C GLY A 89 -16.06 -2.94 -1.63
N VAL A 90 -14.85 -2.51 -2.00
CA VAL A 90 -14.36 -1.18 -1.63
C VAL A 90 -15.11 -0.11 -2.43
N PRO A 91 -15.74 0.89 -1.79
CA PRO A 91 -16.45 1.94 -2.51
C PRO A 91 -15.52 2.73 -3.44
N GLN A 92 -15.99 3.03 -4.65
CA GLN A 92 -15.20 3.83 -5.60
C GLN A 92 -14.75 5.18 -5.02
N ALA A 93 -15.60 5.81 -4.21
CA ALA A 93 -15.30 7.10 -3.57
C ALA A 93 -14.15 7.02 -2.55
N ALA A 94 -13.81 5.82 -2.06
CA ALA A 94 -12.68 5.61 -1.15
C ALA A 94 -11.36 5.39 -1.90
N ILE A 95 -11.39 5.20 -3.23
CA ILE A 95 -10.22 4.87 -4.03
C ILE A 95 -9.78 6.09 -4.83
N ILE A 96 -8.50 6.40 -4.77
CA ILE A 96 -7.85 7.51 -5.48
C ILE A 96 -6.82 6.93 -6.43
N ASP A 97 -6.89 7.32 -7.69
CA ASP A 97 -6.02 6.82 -8.75
C ASP A 97 -4.79 7.71 -8.92
N GLU A 98 -3.64 7.05 -9.05
CA GLU A 98 -2.39 7.66 -9.51
C GLU A 98 -1.83 6.80 -10.65
N PRO A 99 -2.14 7.10 -11.94
CA PRO A 99 -1.84 6.22 -13.07
C PRO A 99 -0.53 6.55 -13.79
N HIS A 100 0.37 7.37 -13.23
CA HIS A 100 1.54 7.90 -13.96
C HIS A 100 2.87 7.32 -13.50
N ALA A 101 2.96 6.82 -12.27
CA ALA A 101 4.21 6.32 -11.70
C ALA A 101 4.72 5.08 -12.45
N THR A 102 5.99 5.09 -12.83
CA THR A 102 6.67 4.00 -13.53
C THR A 102 7.73 3.30 -12.67
N THR A 103 8.07 3.88 -11.54
CA THR A 103 9.06 3.36 -10.59
C THR A 103 8.50 3.38 -9.17
N THR A 104 9.09 2.59 -8.27
CA THR A 104 8.70 2.59 -6.85
C THR A 104 8.86 3.96 -6.20
N VAL A 105 9.88 4.72 -6.56
CA VAL A 105 10.09 6.09 -6.04
C VAL A 105 8.96 7.01 -6.52
N GLU A 106 8.61 6.94 -7.81
CA GLU A 106 7.49 7.71 -8.36
C GLU A 106 6.16 7.31 -7.72
N ASN A 107 5.93 6.02 -7.48
CA ASN A 107 4.75 5.56 -6.76
C ASN A 107 4.59 6.30 -5.42
N MET A 108 5.65 6.46 -4.66
CA MET A 108 5.61 7.16 -3.37
C MET A 108 5.43 8.67 -3.54
N VAL A 109 6.19 9.29 -4.43
CA VAL A 109 6.16 10.76 -4.66
C VAL A 109 4.82 11.20 -5.23
N TYR A 110 4.32 10.48 -6.25
CA TYR A 110 3.06 10.84 -6.89
C TYR A 110 1.84 10.53 -6.00
N SER A 111 1.92 9.51 -5.16
CA SER A 111 0.90 9.26 -4.14
C SER A 111 0.79 10.43 -3.16
N LEU A 112 1.88 11.05 -2.78
CA LEU A 112 1.86 12.26 -1.93
C LEU A 112 1.13 13.40 -2.64
N GLY A 113 1.37 13.60 -3.93
CA GLY A 113 0.64 14.54 -4.77
C GLY A 113 -0.86 14.23 -4.83
N ALA A 114 -1.21 12.95 -5.02
CA ALA A 114 -2.60 12.50 -5.01
C ALA A 114 -3.28 12.74 -3.66
N MET A 115 -2.59 12.50 -2.54
CA MET A 115 -3.11 12.80 -1.20
C MET A 115 -3.51 14.27 -1.04
N SER A 116 -2.73 15.18 -1.61
CA SER A 116 -2.99 16.62 -1.51
C SER A 116 -4.28 17.07 -2.19
N THR A 117 -4.84 16.26 -3.08
CA THR A 117 -6.09 16.57 -3.79
C THR A 117 -7.34 16.37 -2.93
N PHE A 118 -7.27 15.61 -1.85
CA PHE A 118 -8.44 15.29 -1.03
C PHE A 118 -8.26 15.58 0.47
N CYS A 119 -7.06 15.88 0.92
CA CYS A 119 -6.81 16.23 2.32
C CYS A 119 -5.62 17.18 2.47
N ASP A 120 -5.54 17.79 3.65
CA ASP A 120 -4.35 18.51 4.08
C ASP A 120 -3.29 17.48 4.50
N VAL A 121 -2.25 17.31 3.67
CA VAL A 121 -1.18 16.33 3.91
C VAL A 121 -0.43 16.56 5.23
N THR A 122 -0.47 17.76 5.77
CA THR A 122 0.14 18.06 7.08
C THR A 122 -0.60 17.38 8.25
N ARG A 123 -1.83 16.93 8.01
CA ARG A 123 -2.66 16.22 9.00
C ARG A 123 -2.52 14.71 8.92
N ILE A 124 -1.93 14.18 7.86
CA ILE A 124 -1.68 12.74 7.73
C ILE A 124 -0.63 12.33 8.75
N ARG A 125 -0.98 11.38 9.60
CA ARG A 125 -0.14 10.86 10.67
C ARG A 125 0.40 9.48 10.36
N ARG A 126 -0.39 8.66 9.70
CA ARG A 126 -0.06 7.28 9.37
C ARG A 126 -0.47 6.95 7.96
N VAL A 127 0.48 6.37 7.24
CA VAL A 127 0.28 5.79 5.91
C VAL A 127 0.69 4.33 5.99
N THR A 128 -0.16 3.45 5.51
CA THR A 128 0.19 2.04 5.31
C THR A 128 0.52 1.82 3.84
N VAL A 129 1.62 1.16 3.56
CA VAL A 129 2.03 0.77 2.22
C VAL A 129 1.78 -0.73 2.05
N ILE A 130 1.10 -1.09 0.97
CA ILE A 130 0.71 -2.47 0.62
C ILE A 130 1.34 -2.87 -0.71
#